data_2290cc2b563462af445e574658bd8faf
#
_entry.id   2290cc2b563462af445e574658bd8faf
#
_cell.length_a   1.000
_cell.length_b   1.000
_cell.length_c   1.000
_cell.angle_alpha   90.00
_cell.angle_beta   90.00
_cell.angle_gamma   90.00
#
_symmetry.space_group_name_H-M   'P 1'
#
loop_
_entity.id
_entity.type
_entity.pdbx_description
1 polymer ?
#
loop_
_entity_poly.entity_id
_entity_poly.type
_entity_poly.pdbx_seq_one_letter_code
_entity_poly.pdbx_strand_id
1 'polypeptide(L)'
;MLTHLDSQGRPQMVDVGDKPVTRRTAHAVAVVDLPAELARLVRDGEIATGKGPVFQTAILAGTMGAKRTGELIPLCHNLQLEDCRIEIEVRAPAANGSAEVAIHCRVRAEAKTGVEMEALAGATVAALTLYDMGKSVSRDIVIREVRLLEKTGGKSDHRAK
;
A
#
# COMPACT_ATOMS: atom_id res chain seq x y z
N MET A 1 4.82 -24.45 11.20
CA MET A 1 4.06 -25.30 10.24
C MET A 1 3.71 -24.40 9.05
N LEU A 2 4.11 -24.81 7.84
CA LEU A 2 3.78 -24.06 6.61
C LEU A 2 2.30 -24.30 6.29
N THR A 3 1.48 -23.26 6.32
CA THR A 3 0.01 -23.37 6.22
C THR A 3 -0.52 -23.21 4.79
N HIS A 4 0.36 -22.92 3.84
CA HIS A 4 0.02 -22.69 2.42
C HIS A 4 0.45 -23.84 1.51
N LEU A 5 0.66 -25.03 2.06
CA LEU A 5 1.01 -26.24 1.28
C LEU A 5 -0.02 -27.35 1.51
N ASP A 6 -0.37 -28.07 0.43
CA ASP A 6 -1.15 -29.29 0.51
C ASP A 6 -0.30 -30.48 1.00
N SER A 7 -0.91 -31.67 1.12
CA SER A 7 -0.21 -32.88 1.55
C SER A 7 0.89 -33.38 0.58
N GLN A 8 0.97 -32.79 -0.62
CA GLN A 8 1.99 -33.09 -1.63
C GLN A 8 3.03 -31.95 -1.76
N GLY A 9 3.00 -30.95 -0.84
CA GLY A 9 3.93 -29.82 -0.85
C GLY A 9 3.63 -28.76 -1.92
N ARG A 10 2.44 -28.75 -2.52
CA ARG A 10 2.04 -27.76 -3.54
C ARG A 10 1.37 -26.55 -2.89
N PRO A 11 1.55 -25.34 -3.46
CA PRO A 11 0.89 -24.13 -2.97
C PRO A 11 -0.63 -24.30 -2.95
N GLN A 12 -1.25 -23.95 -1.81
CA GLN A 12 -2.69 -24.01 -1.60
C GLN A 12 -3.16 -22.82 -0.77
N MET A 13 -4.32 -22.27 -1.13
CA MET A 13 -4.97 -21.24 -0.32
C MET A 13 -5.43 -21.86 1.02
N VAL A 14 -5.20 -21.14 2.13
CA VAL A 14 -5.59 -21.62 3.47
C VAL A 14 -7.10 -21.67 3.61
N ASP A 15 -7.64 -22.80 4.07
CA ASP A 15 -9.04 -22.88 4.45
C ASP A 15 -9.27 -22.06 5.73
N VAL A 16 -10.22 -21.15 5.65
CA VAL A 16 -10.65 -20.28 6.76
C VAL A 16 -12.11 -20.50 7.14
N GLY A 17 -12.75 -21.58 6.62
CA GLY A 17 -14.16 -21.89 6.80
C GLY A 17 -14.59 -21.86 8.27
N ASP A 18 -13.84 -22.51 9.15
CA ASP A 18 -14.14 -22.66 10.58
C ASP A 18 -13.65 -21.51 11.45
N LYS A 19 -12.98 -20.49 10.88
CA LYS A 19 -12.51 -19.34 11.65
C LYS A 19 -13.64 -18.37 11.92
N PRO A 20 -13.68 -17.75 13.11
CA PRO A 20 -14.63 -16.68 13.39
C PRO A 20 -14.34 -15.45 12.54
N VAL A 21 -15.38 -14.74 12.16
CA VAL A 21 -15.28 -13.39 11.61
C VAL A 21 -14.89 -12.44 12.75
N THR A 22 -13.85 -11.66 12.54
CA THR A 22 -13.39 -10.64 13.48
C THR A 22 -13.04 -9.35 12.74
N ARG A 23 -13.05 -8.23 13.45
CA ARG A 23 -12.59 -6.96 12.92
C ARG A 23 -11.08 -7.03 12.67
N ARG A 24 -10.68 -6.85 11.44
CA ARG A 24 -9.29 -6.85 10.96
C ARG A 24 -8.87 -5.46 10.57
N THR A 25 -7.70 -5.04 11.00
CA THR A 25 -7.08 -3.80 10.53
C THR A 25 -5.65 -4.06 10.10
N ALA A 26 -5.17 -3.30 9.14
CA ALA A 26 -3.76 -3.26 8.77
C ALA A 26 -3.37 -1.85 8.33
N HIS A 27 -2.12 -1.50 8.57
CA HIS A 27 -1.49 -0.25 8.18
C HIS A 27 -0.15 -0.57 7.53
N ALA A 28 0.01 -0.18 6.28
CA ALA A 28 1.26 -0.27 5.53
C ALA A 28 1.73 1.11 5.10
N VAL A 29 3.02 1.23 4.81
CA VAL A 29 3.63 2.44 4.25
C VAL A 29 4.51 2.07 3.06
N ALA A 30 4.44 2.89 1.99
CA ALA A 30 5.43 2.96 0.95
C ALA A 30 6.21 4.27 1.08
N VAL A 31 7.53 4.21 0.92
CA VAL A 31 8.41 5.39 0.96
C VAL A 31 9.00 5.61 -0.41
N VAL A 32 8.81 6.82 -0.94
CA VAL A 32 9.25 7.22 -2.27
C VAL A 32 10.16 8.43 -2.15
N ASP A 33 11.36 8.35 -2.74
CA ASP A 33 12.27 9.47 -2.86
C ASP A 33 11.98 10.22 -4.15
N LEU A 34 11.65 11.50 -4.01
CA LEU A 34 11.45 12.42 -5.12
C LEU A 34 12.73 13.17 -5.43
N PRO A 35 13.21 13.17 -6.68
CA PRO A 35 14.31 14.04 -7.09
C PRO A 35 13.91 15.51 -7.00
N ALA A 36 14.91 16.39 -6.90
CA ALA A 36 14.71 17.83 -6.66
C ALA A 36 13.77 18.47 -7.69
N GLU A 37 13.79 18.01 -8.94
CA GLU A 37 12.93 18.50 -10.02
C GLU A 37 11.44 18.30 -9.73
N LEU A 38 11.08 17.14 -9.17
CA LEU A 38 9.71 16.85 -8.75
C LEU A 38 9.36 17.49 -7.42
N ALA A 39 10.26 17.44 -6.45
CA ALA A 39 10.04 18.01 -5.13
C ALA A 39 9.72 19.52 -5.21
N ARG A 40 10.34 20.24 -6.14
CA ARG A 40 10.06 21.67 -6.41
C ARG A 40 8.66 21.96 -6.95
N LEU A 41 7.97 20.94 -7.50
CA LEU A 41 6.61 21.10 -8.04
C LEU A 41 5.52 20.89 -6.99
N VAL A 42 5.88 20.46 -5.79
CA VAL A 42 4.91 20.33 -4.70
C VAL A 42 4.37 21.71 -4.32
N ARG A 43 3.06 21.90 -4.41
CA ARG A 43 2.33 23.09 -4.00
C ARG A 43 1.06 22.66 -3.28
N ASP A 44 0.81 23.22 -2.12
CA ASP A 44 -0.40 22.94 -1.32
C ASP A 44 -0.67 21.44 -1.12
N GLY A 45 0.39 20.64 -0.95
CA GLY A 45 0.29 19.21 -0.75
C GLY A 45 -0.03 18.38 -2.01
N GLU A 46 0.20 18.93 -3.22
CA GLU A 46 -0.04 18.24 -4.49
C GLU A 46 1.07 18.55 -5.51
N ILE A 47 1.23 17.67 -6.49
CA ILE A 47 2.04 17.89 -7.70
C ILE A 47 1.10 17.87 -8.91
N ALA A 48 1.07 18.94 -9.67
CA ALA A 48 0.38 18.98 -10.95
C ALA A 48 1.36 18.71 -12.10
N THR A 49 1.05 17.72 -12.94
CA THR A 49 1.77 17.41 -14.18
C THR A 49 0.85 17.52 -15.38
N GLY A 50 1.39 17.37 -16.58
CA GLY A 50 0.59 17.31 -17.82
C GLY A 50 -0.43 16.14 -17.84
N LYS A 51 -0.27 15.15 -16.95
CA LYS A 51 -1.21 14.03 -16.76
C LYS A 51 -2.28 14.32 -15.69
N GLY A 52 -2.19 15.45 -14.98
CA GLY A 52 -3.10 15.81 -13.90
C GLY A 52 -2.47 15.78 -12.50
N PRO A 53 -3.29 15.79 -11.43
CA PRO A 53 -2.86 15.76 -10.04
C PRO A 53 -2.26 14.39 -9.69
N VAL A 54 -1.02 14.39 -9.21
CA VAL A 54 -0.23 13.16 -8.97
C VAL A 54 -0.73 12.42 -7.74
N PHE A 55 -0.84 13.12 -6.61
CA PHE A 55 -1.19 12.47 -5.34
C PHE A 55 -2.64 12.02 -5.30
N GLN A 56 -3.57 12.84 -5.80
CA GLN A 56 -4.98 12.43 -5.89
C GLN A 56 -5.15 11.19 -6.78
N THR A 57 -4.44 11.13 -7.92
CA THR A 57 -4.46 9.95 -8.80
C THR A 57 -3.86 8.73 -8.11
N ALA A 58 -2.76 8.91 -7.37
CA ALA A 58 -2.12 7.83 -6.60
C ALA A 58 -3.05 7.29 -5.49
N ILE A 59 -3.77 8.16 -4.78
CA ILE A 59 -4.73 7.77 -3.75
C ILE A 59 -5.86 6.91 -4.35
N LEU A 60 -6.43 7.34 -5.47
CA LEU A 60 -7.47 6.56 -6.16
C LEU A 60 -6.95 5.21 -6.64
N ALA A 61 -5.79 5.19 -7.28
CA ALA A 61 -5.19 3.96 -7.78
C ALA A 61 -4.84 2.99 -6.64
N GLY A 62 -4.29 3.48 -5.54
CA GLY A 62 -3.99 2.68 -4.36
C GLY A 62 -5.25 2.08 -3.72
N THR A 63 -6.33 2.85 -3.63
CA THR A 63 -7.62 2.35 -3.17
C THR A 63 -8.14 1.22 -4.08
N MET A 64 -8.00 1.35 -5.40
CA MET A 64 -8.34 0.29 -6.34
C MET A 64 -7.43 -0.93 -6.18
N GLY A 65 -6.12 -0.73 -5.95
CA GLY A 65 -5.15 -1.78 -5.70
C GLY A 65 -5.50 -2.61 -4.45
N ALA A 66 -5.81 -1.93 -3.34
CA ALA A 66 -6.27 -2.59 -2.11
C ALA A 66 -7.53 -3.45 -2.35
N LYS A 67 -8.52 -2.93 -3.08
CA LYS A 67 -9.77 -3.64 -3.39
C LYS A 67 -9.59 -4.84 -4.33
N ARG A 68 -8.50 -4.89 -5.10
CA ARG A 68 -8.20 -5.95 -6.09
C ARG A 68 -7.09 -6.89 -5.65
N THR A 69 -6.70 -6.87 -4.38
CA THR A 69 -5.57 -7.66 -3.87
C THR A 69 -5.75 -9.16 -4.15
N GLY A 70 -6.96 -9.70 -3.97
CA GLY A 70 -7.23 -11.12 -4.25
C GLY A 70 -7.10 -11.50 -5.73
N GLU A 71 -7.19 -10.55 -6.66
CA GLU A 71 -6.94 -10.75 -8.10
C GLU A 71 -5.44 -10.73 -8.43
N LEU A 72 -4.64 -10.03 -7.62
CA LEU A 72 -3.20 -9.81 -7.85
C LEU A 72 -2.33 -10.86 -7.16
N ILE A 73 -2.73 -11.33 -5.98
CA ILE A 73 -1.94 -12.22 -5.13
C ILE A 73 -2.62 -13.60 -5.10
N PRO A 74 -2.01 -14.62 -5.72
CA PRO A 74 -2.67 -15.89 -6.04
C PRO A 74 -3.34 -16.63 -4.88
N LEU A 75 -2.75 -16.57 -3.68
CA LEU A 75 -3.25 -17.31 -2.52
C LEU A 75 -3.99 -16.43 -1.50
N CYS A 76 -4.26 -15.17 -1.85
CA CYS A 76 -5.08 -14.29 -1.04
C CYS A 76 -6.57 -14.59 -1.21
N HIS A 77 -7.32 -14.50 -0.11
CA HIS A 77 -8.77 -14.53 -0.15
C HIS A 77 -9.32 -13.23 -0.73
N ASN A 78 -10.42 -13.30 -1.46
CA ASN A 78 -11.16 -12.12 -1.86
C ASN A 78 -11.90 -11.57 -0.65
N LEU A 79 -11.51 -10.37 -0.20
CA LEU A 79 -12.09 -9.72 0.96
C LEU A 79 -12.87 -8.48 0.53
N GLN A 80 -14.01 -8.26 1.19
CA GLN A 80 -14.76 -7.02 1.07
C GLN A 80 -14.24 -6.03 2.13
N LEU A 81 -13.59 -4.96 1.68
CA LEU A 81 -13.11 -3.91 2.57
C LEU A 81 -14.26 -2.99 2.99
N GLU A 82 -14.32 -2.66 4.27
CA GLU A 82 -15.25 -1.67 4.82
C GLU A 82 -14.65 -0.27 4.84
N ASP A 83 -13.33 -0.16 4.94
CA ASP A 83 -12.61 1.11 4.93
C ASP A 83 -11.24 0.93 4.27
N CYS A 84 -10.86 1.91 3.45
CA CYS A 84 -9.54 2.01 2.86
C CYS A 84 -9.16 3.48 2.79
N ARG A 85 -8.15 3.88 3.56
CA ARG A 85 -7.65 5.26 3.61
C ARG A 85 -6.21 5.31 3.17
N ILE A 86 -5.94 6.14 2.18
CA ILE A 86 -4.59 6.43 1.72
C ILE A 86 -4.29 7.90 2.00
N GLU A 87 -3.20 8.13 2.72
CA GLU A 87 -2.70 9.45 3.07
C GLU A 87 -1.29 9.59 2.53
N ILE A 88 -1.00 10.72 1.92
CA ILE A 88 0.32 11.04 1.37
C ILE A 88 0.90 12.20 2.14
N GLU A 89 2.08 11.98 2.71
CA GLU A 89 2.84 12.96 3.46
C GLU A 89 4.14 13.26 2.72
N VAL A 90 4.37 14.54 2.43
CA VAL A 90 5.64 15.01 1.87
C VAL A 90 6.49 15.55 3.01
N ARG A 91 7.64 14.95 3.25
CA ARG A 91 8.58 15.42 4.26
C ARG A 91 9.38 16.60 3.76
N ALA A 92 9.87 17.41 4.70
CA ALA A 92 10.67 18.58 4.37
C ALA A 92 11.83 18.22 3.42
N PRO A 93 12.11 19.06 2.38
CA PRO A 93 13.19 18.79 1.44
C PRO A 93 14.55 18.67 2.14
N ALA A 94 15.37 17.74 1.65
CA ALA A 94 16.77 17.62 2.04
C ALA A 94 17.61 18.80 1.48
N ALA A 95 18.86 18.92 1.95
CA ALA A 95 19.78 19.98 1.51
C ALA A 95 20.04 19.99 0.00
N ASN A 96 19.94 18.84 -0.67
CA ASN A 96 20.06 18.70 -2.13
C ASN A 96 18.77 18.99 -2.90
N GLY A 97 17.70 19.40 -2.19
CA GLY A 97 16.39 19.71 -2.77
C GLY A 97 15.49 18.51 -3.04
N SER A 98 15.96 17.27 -2.84
CA SER A 98 15.11 16.07 -2.91
C SER A 98 14.12 16.03 -1.73
N ALA A 99 13.02 15.30 -1.87
CA ALA A 99 12.05 15.12 -0.79
C ALA A 99 11.68 13.65 -0.65
N GLU A 100 11.32 13.24 0.56
CA GLU A 100 10.75 11.94 0.84
C GLU A 100 9.22 12.05 0.90
N VAL A 101 8.53 11.11 0.26
CA VAL A 101 7.07 10.96 0.32
C VAL A 101 6.74 9.67 1.02
N ALA A 102 5.97 9.75 2.10
CA ALA A 102 5.41 8.60 2.78
C ALA A 102 3.94 8.41 2.34
N ILE A 103 3.63 7.22 1.84
CA ILE A 103 2.28 6.84 1.40
C ILE A 103 1.75 5.80 2.38
N HIS A 104 0.86 6.22 3.26
CA HIS A 104 0.22 5.36 4.25
C HIS A 104 -1.07 4.76 3.68
N CYS A 105 -1.23 3.45 3.79
CA CYS A 105 -2.48 2.76 3.47
C CYS A 105 -3.00 2.05 4.72
N ARG A 106 -4.20 2.44 5.17
CA ARG A 106 -4.91 1.81 6.28
C ARG A 106 -6.18 1.16 5.75
N VAL A 107 -6.38 -0.11 6.11
CA VAL A 107 -7.55 -0.88 5.69
C VAL A 107 -8.23 -1.53 6.88
N ARG A 108 -9.54 -1.74 6.74
CA ARG A 108 -10.37 -2.44 7.71
C ARG A 108 -11.39 -3.32 7.00
N ALA A 109 -11.63 -4.51 7.59
CA ALA A 109 -12.68 -5.43 7.18
C ALA A 109 -13.16 -6.27 8.36
N GLU A 110 -14.39 -6.73 8.31
CA GLU A 110 -14.88 -7.87 9.10
C GLU A 110 -14.60 -9.14 8.31
N ALA A 111 -13.63 -9.95 8.75
CA ALA A 111 -13.12 -11.07 7.96
C ALA A 111 -12.58 -12.22 8.81
N LYS A 112 -12.45 -13.39 8.17
CA LYS A 112 -11.85 -14.60 8.76
C LYS A 112 -10.32 -14.65 8.63
N THR A 113 -9.74 -13.73 7.85
CA THR A 113 -8.29 -13.62 7.61
C THR A 113 -7.84 -12.16 7.73
N GLY A 114 -6.52 -11.94 7.79
CA GLY A 114 -5.95 -10.60 7.90
C GLY A 114 -6.06 -9.81 6.58
N VAL A 115 -5.88 -8.49 6.68
CA VAL A 115 -5.94 -7.53 5.57
C VAL A 115 -4.57 -6.88 5.30
N GLU A 116 -3.49 -7.56 5.71
CA GLU A 116 -2.12 -7.07 5.53
C GLU A 116 -1.78 -6.86 4.05
N MET A 117 -2.19 -7.81 3.20
CA MET A 117 -1.89 -7.75 1.78
C MET A 117 -2.65 -6.62 1.07
N GLU A 118 -3.88 -6.33 1.51
CA GLU A 118 -4.67 -5.21 1.01
C GLU A 118 -3.99 -3.87 1.33
N ALA A 119 -3.46 -3.71 2.55
CA ALA A 119 -2.72 -2.51 2.94
C ALA A 119 -1.42 -2.36 2.14
N LEU A 120 -0.65 -3.44 2.00
CA LEU A 120 0.60 -3.46 1.23
C LEU A 120 0.34 -3.21 -0.26
N ALA A 121 -0.65 -3.85 -0.87
CA ALA A 121 -1.02 -3.65 -2.26
C ALA A 121 -1.48 -2.21 -2.51
N GLY A 122 -2.29 -1.64 -1.62
CA GLY A 122 -2.74 -0.25 -1.72
C GLY A 122 -1.57 0.74 -1.70
N ALA A 123 -0.65 0.61 -0.74
CA ALA A 123 0.54 1.46 -0.66
C ALA A 123 1.44 1.31 -1.90
N THR A 124 1.64 0.06 -2.37
CA THR A 124 2.47 -0.24 -3.54
C THR A 124 1.90 0.36 -4.83
N VAL A 125 0.60 0.15 -5.08
CA VAL A 125 -0.05 0.67 -6.30
C VAL A 125 -0.07 2.20 -6.30
N ALA A 126 -0.27 2.84 -5.14
CA ALA A 126 -0.15 4.29 -5.01
C ALA A 126 1.27 4.78 -5.35
N ALA A 127 2.32 4.12 -4.84
CA ALA A 127 3.71 4.47 -5.14
C ALA A 127 4.05 4.28 -6.62
N LEU A 128 3.61 3.19 -7.25
CA LEU A 128 3.78 2.95 -8.69
C LEU A 128 3.06 4.01 -9.52
N THR A 129 1.87 4.45 -9.09
CA THR A 129 1.11 5.49 -9.78
C THR A 129 1.80 6.85 -9.66
N LEU A 130 2.34 7.18 -8.48
CA LEU A 130 3.16 8.38 -8.30
C LEU A 130 4.36 8.35 -9.27
N TYR A 131 5.06 7.21 -9.37
CA TYR A 131 6.16 7.03 -10.33
C TYR A 131 5.68 7.27 -11.77
N ASP A 132 4.59 6.63 -12.21
CA ASP A 132 4.07 6.78 -13.58
C ASP A 132 3.67 8.22 -13.91
N MET A 133 3.02 8.90 -12.96
CA MET A 133 2.62 10.30 -13.11
C MET A 133 3.81 11.27 -13.14
N GLY A 134 4.84 10.99 -12.34
CA GLY A 134 6.03 11.84 -12.18
C GLY A 134 7.13 11.61 -13.22
N LYS A 135 7.20 10.43 -13.85
CA LYS A 135 8.31 10.02 -14.74
C LYS A 135 8.51 10.90 -15.98
N SER A 136 7.53 11.70 -16.36
CA SER A 136 7.66 12.69 -17.44
C SER A 136 8.53 13.89 -17.05
N VAL A 137 8.68 14.15 -15.75
CA VAL A 137 9.53 15.21 -15.20
C VAL A 137 10.91 14.65 -14.87
N SER A 138 10.98 13.52 -14.17
CA SER A 138 12.24 12.83 -13.87
C SER A 138 11.98 11.33 -13.68
N ARG A 139 12.93 10.50 -14.13
CA ARG A 139 12.91 9.04 -13.94
C ARG A 139 13.70 8.59 -12.72
N ASP A 140 14.31 9.52 -12.00
CA ASP A 140 15.13 9.25 -10.81
C ASP A 140 14.27 9.14 -9.53
N ILE A 141 12.96 8.87 -9.69
CA ILE A 141 12.06 8.54 -8.60
C ILE A 141 12.41 7.14 -8.11
N VAL A 142 12.59 6.97 -6.80
CA VAL A 142 12.91 5.68 -6.20
C VAL A 142 11.81 5.28 -5.23
N ILE A 143 11.18 4.13 -5.45
CA ILE A 143 10.35 3.47 -4.43
C ILE A 143 11.31 2.69 -3.54
N ARG A 144 11.63 3.24 -2.37
CA ARG A 144 12.69 2.75 -1.50
C ARG A 144 12.30 1.55 -0.67
N GLU A 145 11.09 1.58 -0.12
CA GLU A 145 10.55 0.49 0.67
C GLU A 145 9.03 0.43 0.63
N VAL A 146 8.50 -0.76 0.88
CA VAL A 146 7.10 -0.98 1.24
C VAL A 146 7.09 -1.93 2.42
N ARG A 147 6.43 -1.56 3.53
CA ARG A 147 6.39 -2.41 4.73
C ARG A 147 5.09 -2.30 5.48
N LEU A 148 4.75 -3.37 6.19
CA LEU A 148 3.67 -3.41 7.15
C LEU A 148 4.12 -2.71 8.45
N LEU A 149 3.33 -1.75 8.93
CA LEU A 149 3.56 -1.06 10.19
C LEU A 149 2.79 -1.72 11.33
N GLU A 150 1.52 -2.06 11.11
CA GLU A 150 0.66 -2.61 12.13
C GLU A 150 -0.42 -3.51 11.53
N LYS A 151 -0.82 -4.53 12.28
CA LYS A 151 -2.04 -5.29 12.01
C LYS A 151 -2.68 -5.76 13.29
N THR A 152 -4.02 -5.84 13.33
CA THR A 152 -4.79 -6.29 14.51
C THR A 152 -5.93 -7.24 14.14
N GLY A 153 -6.49 -7.88 15.16
CA GLY A 153 -7.71 -8.70 15.08
C GLY A 153 -7.47 -10.14 14.66
N GLY A 154 -6.21 -10.59 14.49
CA GLY A 154 -5.82 -11.97 14.20
C GLY A 154 -5.48 -12.79 15.45
N LYS A 155 -4.79 -13.93 15.23
CA LYS A 155 -4.23 -14.74 16.32
C LYS A 155 -3.19 -13.95 17.16
N SER A 156 -2.53 -13.00 16.54
CA SER A 156 -1.57 -12.10 17.16
C SER A 156 -1.61 -10.75 16.48
N ASP A 157 -1.52 -9.69 17.25
CA ASP A 157 -1.29 -8.36 16.73
C ASP A 157 0.19 -8.20 16.38
N HIS A 158 0.48 -7.32 15.43
CA HIS A 158 1.85 -6.98 15.03
C HIS A 158 1.98 -5.46 14.97
N ARG A 159 3.10 -4.96 15.47
CA ARG A 159 3.52 -3.58 15.32
C ARG A 159 5.01 -3.54 14.99
N ALA A 160 5.37 -2.89 13.91
CA ALA A 160 6.77 -2.69 13.53
C ALA A 160 7.48 -1.85 14.61
N LYS A 161 8.74 -2.20 14.87
CA LYS A 161 9.61 -1.48 15.80
C LYS A 161 10.18 -0.23 15.13
#